data_6e447b7582e30d545c27cb883ea88ccb
#
_entry.id   6e447b7582e30d545c27cb883ea88ccb
#
_cell.length_a   1.000
_cell.length_b   1.000
_cell.length_c   1.000
_cell.angle_alpha   90.00
_cell.angle_beta   90.00
_cell.angle_gamma   90.00
#
_symmetry.space_group_name_H-M   'P 1'
#
loop_
_entity.id
_entity.type
_entity.pdbx_description
1 polymer ?
#
loop_
_entity_poly.entity_id
_entity_poly.type
_entity_poly.pdbx_seq_one_letter_code
_entity_poly.pdbx_strand_id
1 'polypeptide(L)'
;MSLSVTEGYIAFSHVLTEDQYQGQDVGYNVTLCMDTEEAAKLSALDVIVKDYQGVAQRKFKSGYSIDVLDDNGQAMSMTEELPRGTKVRVQWKHGNIHPQHGLATYANRIKVLEMGTGDIPLAFENAEETTDF
;
A
#
# COMPACT_ATOMS: atom_id res chain seq x y z
N MET A 1 5.60 9.58 18.24
CA MET A 1 4.77 8.89 17.24
C MET A 1 5.66 8.12 16.29
N SER A 2 5.40 6.86 16.13
CA SER A 2 6.25 5.99 15.31
C SER A 2 5.85 6.03 13.86
N LEU A 3 6.85 6.11 12.98
CA LEU A 3 6.68 6.02 11.53
C LEU A 3 7.41 4.79 11.03
N SER A 4 6.86 4.17 10.02
CA SER A 4 7.49 3.04 9.33
C SER A 4 7.37 3.25 7.82
N VAL A 5 8.14 2.50 7.07
CA VAL A 5 8.11 2.55 5.60
C VAL A 5 7.91 1.14 5.07
N THR A 6 6.96 0.99 4.17
CA THR A 6 6.69 -0.28 3.51
C THR A 6 6.81 -0.09 2.00
N GLU A 7 7.55 -0.96 1.35
CA GLU A 7 7.73 -0.93 -0.09
C GLU A 7 6.86 -1.98 -0.75
N GLY A 8 6.25 -1.64 -1.88
CA GLY A 8 5.43 -2.57 -2.62
C GLY A 8 4.92 -1.97 -3.91
N TYR A 9 4.00 -2.71 -4.53
CA TYR A 9 3.36 -2.29 -5.77
C TYR A 9 1.91 -1.97 -5.50
N ILE A 10 1.41 -0.89 -6.10
CA ILE A 10 0.04 -0.46 -5.89
C ILE A 10 -0.94 -1.45 -6.53
N ALA A 11 -1.87 -1.95 -5.72
CA ALA A 11 -3.01 -2.72 -6.21
C ALA A 11 -4.20 -1.78 -6.44
N PHE A 12 -4.48 -0.88 -5.49
CA PHE A 12 -5.55 0.10 -5.58
C PHE A 12 -5.07 1.41 -4.99
N SER A 13 -5.48 2.52 -5.58
CA SER A 13 -5.05 3.85 -5.17
C SER A 13 -6.24 4.81 -5.09
N HIS A 14 -6.40 5.45 -3.94
CA HIS A 14 -7.35 6.54 -3.70
C HIS A 14 -6.61 7.63 -2.93
N VAL A 15 -5.60 8.23 -3.59
CA VAL A 15 -4.77 9.27 -2.98
C VAL A 15 -5.27 10.67 -3.31
N LEU A 16 -5.98 10.82 -4.45
CA LEU A 16 -6.54 12.10 -4.90
C LEU A 16 -8.02 12.23 -4.57
N THR A 17 -8.78 11.14 -4.74
CA THR A 17 -10.22 11.12 -4.52
C THR A 17 -10.54 10.07 -3.49
N GLU A 18 -11.50 10.38 -2.62
CA GLU A 18 -11.90 9.44 -1.59
C GLU A 18 -12.46 8.15 -2.17
N ASP A 19 -12.14 7.05 -1.50
CA ASP A 19 -12.76 5.77 -1.77
C ASP A 19 -14.21 5.82 -1.31
N GLN A 20 -15.05 4.97 -1.87
CA GLN A 20 -16.46 4.91 -1.52
C GLN A 20 -16.86 3.52 -1.10
N TYR A 21 -17.71 3.44 -0.09
CA TYR A 21 -18.29 2.19 0.37
C TYR A 21 -19.79 2.38 0.50
N GLN A 22 -20.55 1.63 -0.29
CA GLN A 22 -22.01 1.73 -0.32
C GLN A 22 -22.50 3.17 -0.58
N GLY A 23 -21.83 3.86 -1.50
CA GLY A 23 -22.20 5.20 -1.90
C GLY A 23 -21.73 6.31 -0.97
N GLN A 24 -20.99 5.99 0.08
CA GLN A 24 -20.48 6.97 1.03
C GLN A 24 -18.97 7.09 0.95
N ASP A 25 -18.46 8.31 1.10
CA ASP A 25 -17.03 8.56 1.12
C ASP A 25 -16.44 8.01 2.42
N VAL A 26 -15.38 7.21 2.30
CA VAL A 26 -14.73 6.55 3.44
C VAL A 26 -13.28 6.95 3.62
N GLY A 27 -12.87 8.08 3.01
CA GLY A 27 -11.51 8.60 3.14
C GLY A 27 -10.59 8.08 2.05
N TYR A 28 -9.31 8.39 2.21
CA TYR A 28 -8.28 8.06 1.24
C TYR A 28 -7.56 6.79 1.65
N ASN A 29 -6.98 6.08 0.70
CA ASN A 29 -6.20 4.88 1.00
C ASN A 29 -5.31 4.50 -0.16
N VAL A 30 -4.39 3.59 0.13
CA VAL A 30 -3.57 2.92 -0.87
C VAL A 30 -3.41 1.47 -0.43
N THR A 31 -3.62 0.53 -1.34
CA THR A 31 -3.42 -0.89 -1.07
C THR A 31 -2.17 -1.35 -1.80
N LEU A 32 -1.23 -1.94 -1.06
CA LEU A 32 0.01 -2.45 -1.61
C LEU A 32 0.02 -3.96 -1.68
N CYS A 33 0.56 -4.47 -2.79
CA CYS A 33 1.04 -5.84 -2.88
C CYS A 33 2.51 -5.83 -2.50
N MET A 34 2.94 -6.79 -1.68
CA MET A 34 4.30 -6.81 -1.19
C MET A 34 4.87 -8.22 -1.19
N ASP A 35 6.20 -8.31 -1.18
CA ASP A 35 6.86 -9.60 -1.11
C ASP A 35 6.81 -10.15 0.33
N THR A 36 7.33 -11.37 0.50
CA THR A 36 7.28 -12.04 1.79
C THR A 36 8.11 -11.35 2.86
N GLU A 37 9.17 -10.67 2.46
CA GLU A 37 10.05 -9.94 3.39
C GLU A 37 9.34 -8.73 3.98
N GLU A 38 8.71 -7.92 3.13
CA GLU A 38 7.95 -6.75 3.59
C GLU A 38 6.73 -7.17 4.40
N ALA A 39 6.06 -8.25 3.99
CA ALA A 39 4.93 -8.79 4.74
C ALA A 39 5.36 -9.26 6.13
N ALA A 40 6.53 -9.89 6.24
CA ALA A 40 7.06 -10.35 7.53
C ALA A 40 7.38 -9.17 8.45
N LYS A 41 7.90 -8.08 7.91
CA LYS A 41 8.16 -6.87 8.70
C LYS A 41 6.89 -6.29 9.29
N LEU A 42 5.81 -6.27 8.52
CA LEU A 42 4.51 -5.80 8.99
C LEU A 42 3.95 -6.72 10.06
N SER A 43 4.02 -8.03 9.84
CA SER A 43 3.53 -9.01 10.82
C SER A 43 4.30 -8.90 12.14
N ALA A 44 5.58 -8.60 12.09
CA ALA A 44 6.39 -8.40 13.30
C ALA A 44 5.95 -7.18 14.11
N LEU A 45 5.24 -6.24 13.48
CA LEU A 45 4.69 -5.06 14.14
C LEU A 45 3.22 -5.24 14.53
N ASP A 46 2.69 -6.45 14.44
CA ASP A 46 1.28 -6.78 14.70
C ASP A 46 0.32 -6.19 13.67
N VAL A 47 0.80 -5.88 12.48
CA VAL A 47 -0.04 -5.49 11.36
C VAL A 47 -0.57 -6.73 10.67
N ILE A 48 -1.87 -6.79 10.47
CA ILE A 48 -2.49 -7.92 9.78
C ILE A 48 -2.33 -7.73 8.26
N VAL A 49 -1.70 -8.70 7.64
CA VAL A 49 -1.49 -8.73 6.20
C VAL A 49 -2.42 -9.76 5.61
N LYS A 50 -3.20 -9.36 4.62
CA LYS A 50 -4.11 -10.27 3.93
C LYS A 50 -3.39 -10.94 2.77
N ASP A 51 -3.72 -12.19 2.53
CA ASP A 51 -3.23 -12.92 1.35
C ASP A 51 -4.37 -12.94 0.33
N TYR A 52 -4.08 -12.45 -0.86
CA TYR A 52 -5.02 -12.47 -1.96
C TYR A 52 -4.38 -13.18 -3.14
N GLN A 53 -4.83 -14.39 -3.42
CA GLN A 53 -4.29 -15.23 -4.49
C GLN A 53 -2.77 -15.43 -4.38
N GLY A 54 -2.30 -15.65 -3.15
CA GLY A 54 -0.87 -15.90 -2.90
C GLY A 54 -0.02 -14.65 -2.76
N VAL A 55 -0.62 -13.46 -2.88
CA VAL A 55 0.10 -12.20 -2.79
C VAL A 55 -0.32 -11.46 -1.53
N ALA A 56 0.65 -11.09 -0.70
CA ALA A 56 0.39 -10.35 0.52
C ALA A 56 -0.04 -8.92 0.19
N GLN A 57 -1.11 -8.46 0.85
CA GLN A 57 -1.64 -7.11 0.63
C GLN A 57 -1.97 -6.43 1.95
N ARG A 58 -1.79 -5.11 1.97
CA ARG A 58 -2.21 -4.29 3.10
C ARG A 58 -2.73 -2.95 2.60
N LYS A 59 -3.85 -2.50 3.18
CA LYS A 59 -4.42 -1.18 2.92
C LYS A 59 -3.94 -0.21 3.99
N PHE A 60 -3.42 0.95 3.55
CA PHE A 60 -3.03 2.06 4.42
C PHE A 60 -4.03 3.18 4.21
N LYS A 61 -4.64 3.65 5.28
CA LYS A 61 -5.75 4.61 5.23
C LYS A 61 -5.31 6.02 5.63
N SER A 62 -6.07 7.01 5.18
CA SER A 62 -5.87 8.40 5.59
C SER A 62 -7.20 9.14 5.57
N GLY A 63 -7.41 10.04 6.53
CA GLY A 63 -8.58 10.93 6.53
C GLY A 63 -8.41 12.11 5.59
N TYR A 64 -7.23 12.29 5.03
CA TYR A 64 -6.89 13.41 4.13
C TYR A 64 -6.24 12.86 2.88
N SER A 65 -6.22 13.67 1.80
CA SER A 65 -5.49 13.30 0.59
C SER A 65 -4.03 12.98 0.95
N ILE A 66 -3.48 11.97 0.29
CA ILE A 66 -2.14 11.47 0.61
C ILE A 66 -1.14 12.16 -0.31
N ASP A 67 -0.11 12.77 0.29
CA ASP A 67 0.95 13.43 -0.48
C ASP A 67 1.76 12.38 -1.26
N VAL A 68 2.01 12.66 -2.53
CA VAL A 68 2.77 11.78 -3.41
C VAL A 68 4.03 12.52 -3.85
N LEU A 69 5.17 11.88 -3.66
CA LEU A 69 6.48 12.43 -4.01
C LEU A 69 7.11 11.59 -5.13
N ASP A 70 7.96 12.22 -5.93
CA ASP A 70 8.74 11.49 -6.92
C ASP A 70 9.96 10.81 -6.25
N ASP A 71 10.78 10.13 -7.03
CA ASP A 71 11.95 9.42 -6.51
C ASP A 71 13.04 10.34 -5.96
N ASN A 72 12.96 11.63 -6.26
CA ASN A 72 13.86 12.66 -5.71
C ASN A 72 13.28 13.31 -4.46
N GLY A 73 12.09 12.90 -4.03
CA GLY A 73 11.45 13.45 -2.86
C GLY A 73 10.68 14.75 -3.10
N GLN A 74 10.44 15.12 -4.34
CA GLN A 74 9.71 16.33 -4.70
C GLN A 74 8.23 16.02 -4.94
N ALA A 75 7.36 16.95 -4.59
CA ALA A 75 5.92 16.76 -4.75
C ALA A 75 5.57 16.55 -6.23
N MET A 76 4.76 15.54 -6.50
CA MET A 76 4.25 15.25 -7.83
C MET A 76 2.95 15.99 -8.08
N SER A 77 2.81 16.56 -9.28
CA SER A 77 1.52 17.09 -9.72
C SER A 77 0.67 15.94 -10.21
N MET A 78 -0.38 15.63 -9.45
CA MET A 78 -1.24 14.50 -9.76
C MET A 78 -2.54 14.98 -10.39
N THR A 79 -2.91 14.41 -11.53
CA THR A 79 -4.19 14.63 -12.16
C THR A 79 -5.04 13.37 -12.18
N GLU A 80 -4.42 12.23 -11.95
CA GLU A 80 -5.06 10.92 -11.93
C GLU A 80 -4.50 10.09 -10.78
N GLU A 81 -5.22 9.07 -10.35
CA GLU A 81 -4.73 8.13 -9.37
C GLU A 81 -3.52 7.38 -9.90
N LEU A 82 -2.68 6.90 -8.99
CA LEU A 82 -1.52 6.11 -9.38
C LEU A 82 -1.97 4.78 -10.01
N PRO A 83 -1.41 4.40 -11.17
CA PRO A 83 -1.82 3.17 -11.81
C PRO A 83 -1.39 1.94 -11.03
N ARG A 84 -2.16 0.87 -11.19
CA ARG A 84 -1.83 -0.43 -10.62
C ARG A 84 -0.43 -0.85 -11.10
N GLY A 85 0.34 -1.43 -10.19
CA GLY A 85 1.70 -1.86 -10.52
C GLY A 85 2.78 -0.80 -10.30
N THR A 86 2.40 0.42 -9.91
CA THR A 86 3.36 1.46 -9.55
C THR A 86 4.13 1.03 -8.31
N LYS A 87 5.47 1.06 -8.39
CA LYS A 87 6.32 0.71 -7.27
C LYS A 87 6.50 1.92 -6.38
N VAL A 88 6.21 1.77 -5.10
CA VAL A 88 6.22 2.89 -4.15
C VAL A 88 6.78 2.47 -2.80
N ARG A 89 7.12 3.48 -2.01
CA ARG A 89 7.31 3.35 -0.57
C ARG A 89 6.23 4.17 0.10
N VAL A 90 5.51 3.56 1.02
CA VAL A 90 4.51 4.25 1.83
C VAL A 90 5.10 4.48 3.21
N GLN A 91 5.20 5.75 3.60
CA GLN A 91 5.51 6.11 4.97
C GLN A 91 4.19 6.15 5.71
N TRP A 92 4.08 5.42 6.82
CA TRP A 92 2.83 5.31 7.54
C TRP A 92 3.03 5.46 9.03
N LYS A 93 1.98 5.92 9.70
CA LYS A 93 1.98 6.10 11.15
C LYS A 93 1.37 4.89 11.81
N HIS A 94 1.93 4.51 12.96
CA HIS A 94 1.36 3.47 13.81
C HIS A 94 0.14 4.05 14.53
N GLY A 95 -1.01 3.41 14.36
CA GLY A 95 -2.22 3.75 15.09
C GLY A 95 -2.37 2.90 16.34
N ASN A 96 -3.61 2.73 16.77
CA ASN A 96 -3.92 1.90 17.92
C ASN A 96 -3.88 0.43 17.57
N ILE A 97 -3.52 -0.41 18.55
CA ILE A 97 -3.58 -1.86 18.40
C ILE A 97 -4.98 -2.32 18.82
N HIS A 98 -5.65 -3.06 17.95
CA HIS A 98 -6.95 -3.64 18.22
C HIS A 98 -6.79 -5.15 18.40
N PRO A 99 -7.44 -5.77 19.41
CA PRO A 99 -7.27 -7.21 19.65
C PRO A 99 -7.60 -8.11 18.47
N GLN A 100 -8.57 -7.70 17.63
CA GLN A 100 -8.99 -8.49 16.48
C GLN A 100 -8.45 -8.01 15.15
N HIS A 101 -8.09 -6.73 15.06
CA HIS A 101 -7.68 -6.12 13.78
C HIS A 101 -6.21 -5.72 13.73
N GLY A 102 -5.48 -5.98 14.82
CA GLY A 102 -4.05 -5.67 14.88
C GLY A 102 -3.75 -4.18 14.91
N LEU A 103 -2.54 -3.82 14.52
CA LEU A 103 -2.09 -2.44 14.51
C LEU A 103 -2.70 -1.68 13.33
N ALA A 104 -3.33 -0.55 13.61
CA ALA A 104 -3.84 0.33 12.56
C ALA A 104 -2.69 1.04 11.86
N THR A 105 -2.81 1.20 10.55
CA THR A 105 -1.77 1.80 9.70
C THR A 105 -2.36 2.98 8.95
N TYR A 106 -1.80 4.18 9.18
CA TYR A 106 -2.29 5.39 8.55
C TYR A 106 -1.24 5.93 7.60
N ALA A 107 -1.59 6.02 6.32
CA ALA A 107 -0.68 6.54 5.30
C ALA A 107 -0.35 8.01 5.61
N ASN A 108 0.93 8.33 5.59
CA ASN A 108 1.42 9.70 5.78
C ASN A 108 1.78 10.32 4.45
N ARG A 109 2.60 9.63 3.66
CA ARG A 109 2.97 10.06 2.30
C ARG A 109 3.52 8.87 1.51
N ILE A 110 3.56 9.05 0.20
CA ILE A 110 4.00 8.01 -0.73
C ILE A 110 5.14 8.55 -1.58
N LYS A 111 6.17 7.75 -1.76
CA LYS A 111 7.26 8.05 -2.70
C LYS A 111 7.19 7.08 -3.86
N VAL A 112 7.04 7.61 -5.07
CA VAL A 112 6.98 6.78 -6.28
C VAL A 112 8.41 6.44 -6.70
N LEU A 113 8.69 5.16 -6.83
CA LEU A 113 10.00 4.67 -7.29
C LEU A 113 9.98 4.37 -8.79
N GLU A 114 8.87 3.82 -9.27
CA GLU A 114 8.73 3.46 -10.68
C GLU A 114 7.25 3.41 -11.04
N MET A 115 6.86 4.14 -12.08
CA MET A 115 5.46 4.17 -12.51
C MET A 115 5.05 2.85 -13.12
N GLY A 116 3.87 2.37 -12.73
CA GLY A 116 3.32 1.12 -13.23
C GLY A 116 2.59 1.30 -14.55
N THR A 117 2.26 0.17 -15.15
CA THR A 117 1.58 0.11 -16.46
C THR A 117 0.18 -0.49 -16.37
N GLY A 118 -0.29 -0.77 -15.15
CA GLY A 118 -1.59 -1.38 -14.92
C GLY A 118 -1.51 -2.82 -14.41
N ASP A 119 -0.33 -3.42 -14.44
CA ASP A 119 -0.13 -4.80 -14.02
C ASP A 119 0.88 -4.90 -12.88
N ILE A 120 0.62 -5.82 -11.95
CA ILE A 120 1.58 -6.15 -10.91
C ILE A 120 2.72 -6.93 -11.58
N PRO A 121 4.00 -6.63 -11.27
CA PRO A 121 5.12 -7.32 -11.89
C PRO A 121 5.10 -8.83 -11.68
N LEU A 122 5.54 -9.57 -12.69
CA LEU A 122 5.54 -11.03 -12.68
C LEU A 122 6.37 -11.66 -11.56
N ALA A 123 7.27 -10.90 -10.96
CA ALA A 123 8.10 -11.42 -9.87
C ALA A 123 7.26 -11.98 -8.72
N PHE A 124 6.09 -11.38 -8.45
CA PHE A 124 5.21 -11.89 -7.41
C PHE A 124 4.47 -13.15 -7.84
N GLU A 125 4.08 -13.22 -9.08
CA GLU A 125 3.38 -14.36 -9.62
C GLU A 125 4.29 -15.58 -9.74
N ASN A 126 5.52 -15.35 -10.16
CA ASN A 126 6.50 -16.42 -10.35
C ASN A 126 6.89 -17.09 -9.05
N ALA A 127 6.99 -16.33 -7.97
CA ALA A 127 7.33 -16.89 -6.66
C ALA A 127 6.27 -17.89 -6.20
N GLU A 128 5.04 -17.69 -6.59
CA GLU A 128 3.94 -18.58 -6.26
C GLU A 128 3.88 -19.77 -7.20
N GLU A 129 4.02 -19.53 -8.49
CA GLU A 129 3.92 -20.58 -9.49
C GLU A 129 4.96 -21.69 -9.30
N THR A 130 6.14 -21.32 -8.87
CA THR A 130 7.22 -22.30 -8.69
C THR A 130 6.95 -23.30 -7.58
N THR A 131 6.00 -22.99 -6.69
CA THR A 131 5.66 -23.90 -5.60
C THR A 131 4.59 -24.92 -5.98
N ASP A 132 3.84 -24.66 -7.04
CA ASP A 132 2.70 -25.48 -7.42
C ASP A 132 3.07 -26.65 -8.31
N PHE A 133 4.22 -26.62 -8.88
CA PHE A 133 4.66 -27.60 -9.84
C PHE A 133 6.05 -28.11 -9.53
#